data_7c6ad8547afa24ceb005eacb62798929
#
_entry.id   7c6ad8547afa24ceb005eacb62798929
#
_cell.length_a   1.000
_cell.length_b   1.000
_cell.length_c   1.000
_cell.angle_alpha   90.00
_cell.angle_beta   90.00
_cell.angle_gamma   90.00
#
_symmetry.space_group_name_H-M   'P 1'
#
loop_
_entity.id
_entity.type
_entity.pdbx_description
1 polymer ?
#
loop_
_entity_poly.entity_id
_entity_poly.type
_entity_poly.pdbx_seq_one_letter_code
_entity_poly.pdbx_strand_id
1 'polypeptide(L)'
;DEEVIRFLHFINGFNQIFNNSEDQVINDKYTEIRKYLKEKKDGDMDTRDILTIKGLIRRGEARTACTYNNIPLDHCHFLDLPFYETGKIQKNPISEADVEIVRNLLREVKPHQIFVAGDLADPHGTHRVCTDAVFAAIDLEKEEGAKWLKECHSQSDMMAAIERLQNRLKETPDD
;
A
#
# COMPACT_ATOMS: atom_id res chain seq x y z
N ASP A 1 -9.59 16.73 11.58
CA ASP A 1 -9.02 15.95 10.48
C ASP A 1 -10.15 15.32 9.66
N GLU A 2 -10.17 15.56 8.34
CA GLU A 2 -11.21 15.12 7.42
C GLU A 2 -11.34 13.58 7.38
N GLU A 3 -10.23 12.87 7.50
CA GLU A 3 -10.20 11.41 7.53
C GLU A 3 -10.92 10.86 8.77
N VAL A 4 -10.74 11.49 9.93
CA VAL A 4 -11.44 11.12 11.18
C VAL A 4 -12.93 11.32 11.02
N ILE A 5 -13.37 12.42 10.38
CA ILE A 5 -14.79 12.71 10.12
C ILE A 5 -15.40 11.64 9.22
N ARG A 6 -14.75 11.31 8.10
CA ARG A 6 -15.22 10.26 7.18
C ARG A 6 -15.35 8.91 7.88
N PHE A 7 -14.35 8.56 8.70
CA PHE A 7 -14.36 7.30 9.44
C PHE A 7 -15.46 7.28 10.52
N LEU A 8 -15.72 8.40 11.22
CA LEU A 8 -16.84 8.53 12.15
C LEU A 8 -18.19 8.35 11.44
N HIS A 9 -18.36 8.94 10.23
CA HIS A 9 -19.57 8.75 9.44
C HIS A 9 -19.77 7.29 9.04
N PHE A 10 -18.70 6.61 8.61
CA PHE A 10 -18.74 5.19 8.29
C PHE A 10 -19.14 4.34 9.50
N ILE A 11 -18.49 4.54 10.65
CA ILE A 11 -18.80 3.80 11.89
C ILE A 11 -20.22 4.09 12.37
N ASN A 12 -20.72 5.33 12.28
CA ASN A 12 -22.09 5.65 12.64
C ASN A 12 -23.10 4.96 11.69
N GLY A 13 -22.84 4.95 10.38
CA GLY A 13 -23.68 4.25 9.41
C GLY A 13 -23.69 2.74 9.64
N PHE A 14 -22.53 2.15 9.89
CA PHE A 14 -22.38 0.74 10.22
C PHE A 14 -23.20 0.38 11.46
N ASN A 15 -23.11 1.19 12.52
CA ASN A 15 -23.88 0.97 13.74
C ASN A 15 -25.41 1.08 13.50
N GLN A 16 -25.88 2.00 12.64
CA GLN A 16 -27.30 2.08 12.31
C GLN A 16 -27.84 0.79 11.69
N ILE A 17 -27.02 0.09 10.90
CA ILE A 17 -27.40 -1.18 10.27
C ILE A 17 -27.39 -2.32 11.30
N PHE A 18 -26.43 -2.34 12.20
CA PHE A 18 -26.21 -3.44 13.15
C PHE A 18 -26.65 -3.15 14.59
N ASN A 19 -27.27 -2.00 14.85
CA ASN A 19 -27.70 -1.56 16.21
C ASN A 19 -28.77 -2.46 16.84
N ASN A 20 -29.28 -3.45 16.12
CA ASN A 20 -30.17 -4.51 16.63
C ASN A 20 -29.39 -5.78 16.99
N SER A 21 -28.05 -5.74 16.99
CA SER A 21 -27.24 -6.87 17.46
C SER A 21 -27.43 -7.02 18.97
N GLU A 22 -27.92 -8.17 19.41
CA GLU A 22 -27.96 -8.56 20.81
C GLU A 22 -26.55 -8.83 21.39
N ASP A 23 -25.53 -8.75 20.54
CA ASP A 23 -24.14 -9.00 20.91
C ASP A 23 -23.53 -7.78 21.62
N GLN A 24 -23.45 -7.88 22.95
CA GLN A 24 -22.88 -6.85 23.81
C GLN A 24 -21.42 -6.53 23.47
N VAL A 25 -20.65 -7.53 23.02
CA VAL A 25 -19.23 -7.36 22.66
C VAL A 25 -19.07 -6.39 21.48
N ILE A 26 -19.94 -6.50 20.47
CA ILE A 26 -19.94 -5.59 19.31
C ILE A 26 -20.29 -4.16 19.75
N ASN A 27 -21.29 -4.01 20.60
CA ASN A 27 -21.73 -2.70 21.11
C ASN A 27 -20.65 -2.02 21.97
N ASP A 28 -19.96 -2.78 22.80
CA ASP A 28 -18.87 -2.29 23.64
C ASP A 28 -17.69 -1.82 22.78
N LYS A 29 -17.28 -2.61 21.80
CA LYS A 29 -16.22 -2.27 20.84
C LYS A 29 -16.57 -1.01 20.03
N TYR A 30 -17.80 -0.92 19.54
CA TYR A 30 -18.26 0.27 18.85
C TYR A 30 -18.15 1.52 19.72
N THR A 31 -18.59 1.41 20.97
CA THR A 31 -18.58 2.53 21.93
C THR A 31 -17.15 2.96 22.24
N GLU A 32 -16.22 2.00 22.44
CA GLU A 32 -14.80 2.25 22.65
C GLU A 32 -14.17 2.98 21.46
N ILE A 33 -14.37 2.48 20.24
CA ILE A 33 -13.83 3.09 19.00
C ILE A 33 -14.38 4.50 18.83
N ARG A 34 -15.70 4.70 19.00
CA ARG A 34 -16.33 6.00 18.88
C ARG A 34 -15.81 7.01 19.90
N LYS A 35 -15.60 6.58 21.14
CA LYS A 35 -15.02 7.42 22.20
C LYS A 35 -13.61 7.85 21.82
N TYR A 36 -12.76 6.88 21.46
CA TYR A 36 -11.39 7.16 21.05
C TYR A 36 -11.32 8.17 19.88
N LEU A 37 -12.11 7.97 18.83
CA LEU A 37 -12.11 8.87 17.66
C LEU A 37 -12.56 10.30 17.98
N LYS A 38 -13.45 10.48 18.97
CA LYS A 38 -13.86 11.81 19.45
C LYS A 38 -12.81 12.53 20.26
N GLU A 39 -12.00 11.77 21.00
CA GLU A 39 -10.97 12.27 21.92
C GLU A 39 -9.59 12.35 21.23
N LYS A 40 -9.43 11.74 20.05
CA LYS A 40 -8.18 11.67 19.29
C LYS A 40 -7.67 13.05 18.92
N LYS A 41 -6.39 13.30 19.19
CA LYS A 41 -5.67 14.52 18.82
C LYS A 41 -4.80 14.26 17.59
N ASP A 42 -4.40 15.35 16.93
CA ASP A 42 -3.46 15.29 15.83
C ASP A 42 -2.13 14.67 16.29
N GLY A 43 -1.67 13.65 15.57
CA GLY A 43 -0.46 12.91 15.91
C GLY A 43 -0.67 11.68 16.80
N ASP A 44 -1.86 11.47 17.38
CA ASP A 44 -2.17 10.24 18.11
C ASP A 44 -2.19 9.03 17.16
N MET A 45 -1.56 7.93 17.59
CA MET A 45 -1.58 6.68 16.83
C MET A 45 -2.94 6.00 16.96
N ASP A 46 -3.45 5.47 15.85
CA ASP A 46 -4.68 4.69 15.86
C ASP A 46 -4.53 3.40 16.68
N THR A 47 -5.62 3.00 17.33
CA THR A 47 -5.66 1.69 17.99
C THR A 47 -5.63 0.57 16.97
N ARG A 48 -5.25 -0.65 17.40
CA ARG A 48 -5.19 -1.82 16.52
C ARG A 48 -6.52 -2.09 15.83
N ASP A 49 -7.63 -1.93 16.52
CA ASP A 49 -8.97 -2.14 15.96
C ASP A 49 -9.26 -1.15 14.84
N ILE A 50 -8.91 0.12 15.02
CA ILE A 50 -9.06 1.17 14.00
C ILE A 50 -8.16 0.88 12.78
N LEU A 51 -6.90 0.52 13.00
CA LEU A 51 -5.99 0.15 11.92
C LEU A 51 -6.51 -1.06 11.14
N THR A 52 -7.08 -2.05 11.83
CA THR A 52 -7.68 -3.21 11.19
C THR A 52 -8.87 -2.82 10.31
N ILE A 53 -9.79 -1.98 10.82
CA ILE A 53 -10.96 -1.53 10.05
C ILE A 53 -10.51 -0.70 8.83
N LYS A 54 -9.58 0.23 9.01
CA LYS A 54 -9.00 1.01 7.90
C LYS A 54 -8.38 0.09 6.84
N GLY A 55 -7.63 -0.91 7.26
CA GLY A 55 -7.05 -1.92 6.38
C GLY A 55 -8.11 -2.71 5.60
N LEU A 56 -9.19 -3.12 6.25
CA LEU A 56 -10.31 -3.82 5.59
C LEU A 56 -11.01 -2.96 4.54
N ILE A 57 -11.21 -1.67 4.83
CA ILE A 57 -11.78 -0.71 3.86
C ILE A 57 -10.87 -0.61 2.64
N ARG A 58 -9.57 -0.38 2.83
CA ARG A 58 -8.60 -0.26 1.73
C ARG A 58 -8.49 -1.53 0.89
N ARG A 59 -8.53 -2.69 1.53
CA ARG A 59 -8.57 -3.98 0.81
C ARG A 59 -9.86 -4.16 0.03
N GLY A 60 -11.00 -3.72 0.58
CA GLY A 60 -12.28 -3.72 -0.12
C GLY A 60 -12.26 -2.84 -1.37
N GLU A 61 -11.72 -1.62 -1.26
CA GLU A 61 -11.53 -0.70 -2.39
C GLU A 61 -10.63 -1.32 -3.48
N ALA A 62 -9.49 -1.91 -3.10
CA ALA A 62 -8.59 -2.56 -4.05
C ALA A 62 -9.24 -3.75 -4.76
N ARG A 63 -9.97 -4.62 -4.02
CA ARG A 63 -10.72 -5.72 -4.63
C ARG A 63 -11.80 -5.23 -5.60
N THR A 64 -12.51 -4.16 -5.23
CA THR A 64 -13.51 -3.54 -6.11
C THR A 64 -12.86 -3.03 -7.39
N ALA A 65 -11.70 -2.36 -7.29
CA ALA A 65 -10.95 -1.89 -8.45
C ALA A 65 -10.50 -3.06 -9.35
N CYS A 66 -10.00 -4.16 -8.77
CA CYS A 66 -9.67 -5.38 -9.52
C CYS A 66 -10.88 -5.92 -10.27
N THR A 67 -12.01 -6.10 -9.58
CA THR A 67 -13.26 -6.60 -10.19
C THR A 67 -13.75 -5.70 -11.31
N TYR A 68 -13.72 -4.38 -11.10
CA TYR A 68 -14.12 -3.41 -12.13
C TYR A 68 -13.27 -3.50 -13.40
N ASN A 69 -11.99 -3.84 -13.26
CA ASN A 69 -11.06 -4.04 -14.37
C ASN A 69 -11.01 -5.50 -14.86
N ASN A 70 -11.97 -6.36 -14.48
CA ASN A 70 -12.02 -7.78 -14.82
C ASN A 70 -10.77 -8.56 -14.40
N ILE A 71 -10.12 -8.16 -13.32
CA ILE A 71 -9.00 -8.89 -12.70
C ILE A 71 -9.60 -9.86 -11.67
N PRO A 72 -9.37 -11.17 -11.79
CA PRO A 72 -9.83 -12.15 -10.81
C PRO A 72 -9.27 -11.85 -9.41
N LEU A 73 -10.08 -12.07 -8.37
CA LEU A 73 -9.70 -11.71 -6.99
C LEU A 73 -8.55 -12.57 -6.42
N ASP A 74 -8.34 -13.75 -6.96
CA ASP A 74 -7.20 -14.62 -6.64
C ASP A 74 -5.87 -14.08 -7.21
N HIS A 75 -5.93 -13.12 -8.13
CA HIS A 75 -4.77 -12.37 -8.62
C HIS A 75 -4.54 -11.05 -7.83
N CYS A 76 -5.31 -10.77 -6.80
CA CYS A 76 -5.18 -9.59 -5.97
C CYS A 76 -4.46 -9.93 -4.66
N HIS A 77 -3.14 -9.74 -4.63
CA HIS A 77 -2.29 -10.09 -3.51
C HIS A 77 -2.09 -8.92 -2.54
N PHE A 78 -2.32 -9.14 -1.24
CA PHE A 78 -2.04 -8.20 -0.18
C PHE A 78 -0.83 -8.70 0.61
N LEU A 79 0.33 -8.10 0.38
CA LEU A 79 1.61 -8.64 0.86
C LEU A 79 1.87 -8.33 2.34
N ASP A 80 1.19 -7.35 2.93
CA ASP A 80 1.35 -6.95 4.33
C ASP A 80 2.82 -6.77 4.75
N LEU A 81 3.56 -6.00 3.95
CA LEU A 81 5.00 -5.80 4.14
C LEU A 81 5.31 -5.24 5.53
N PRO A 82 6.25 -5.83 6.29
CA PRO A 82 6.59 -5.45 7.66
C PRO A 82 6.94 -3.98 7.86
N PHE A 83 7.55 -3.31 6.88
CA PHE A 83 7.90 -1.90 7.00
C PHE A 83 6.67 -1.00 7.28
N TYR A 84 5.46 -1.44 6.87
CA TYR A 84 4.23 -0.68 7.00
C TYR A 84 3.52 -0.87 8.34
N GLU A 85 3.82 -1.91 9.09
CA GLU A 85 3.11 -2.29 10.32
C GLU A 85 3.27 -1.33 11.50
N THR A 86 4.09 -0.28 11.37
CA THR A 86 4.40 0.60 12.51
C THR A 86 3.24 1.44 13.00
N GLY A 87 2.18 1.63 12.21
CA GLY A 87 1.10 2.59 12.51
C GLY A 87 1.58 4.05 12.61
N LYS A 88 2.87 4.30 12.44
CA LYS A 88 3.50 5.62 12.51
C LYS A 88 3.39 6.34 11.17
N ILE A 89 3.39 7.67 11.20
CA ILE A 89 3.45 8.52 10.00
C ILE A 89 4.74 8.22 9.25
N GLN A 90 5.86 8.16 9.96
CA GLN A 90 7.15 7.79 9.36
C GLN A 90 7.29 6.27 9.34
N LYS A 91 7.42 5.71 8.15
CA LYS A 91 7.60 4.28 7.92
C LYS A 91 9.02 3.83 8.23
N ASN A 92 9.18 2.56 8.57
CA ASN A 92 10.51 1.95 8.66
C ASN A 92 11.14 1.87 7.26
N PRO A 93 12.47 1.86 7.15
CA PRO A 93 13.13 1.47 5.91
C PRO A 93 12.77 0.02 5.56
N ILE A 94 12.88 -0.32 4.28
CA ILE A 94 12.72 -1.72 3.83
C ILE A 94 13.74 -2.62 4.54
N SER A 95 13.32 -3.85 4.81
CA SER A 95 14.12 -4.92 5.39
C SER A 95 14.25 -6.09 4.42
N GLU A 96 15.15 -7.02 4.70
CA GLU A 96 15.27 -8.27 3.94
C GLU A 96 13.95 -9.06 3.93
N ALA A 97 13.18 -9.00 5.02
CA ALA A 97 11.88 -9.67 5.09
C ALA A 97 10.86 -9.09 4.10
N ASP A 98 10.84 -7.76 3.92
CA ASP A 98 9.99 -7.11 2.92
C ASP A 98 10.36 -7.56 1.51
N VAL A 99 11.65 -7.55 1.21
CA VAL A 99 12.19 -7.93 -0.10
C VAL A 99 11.89 -9.40 -0.40
N GLU A 100 12.06 -10.30 0.57
CA GLU A 100 11.81 -11.74 0.38
C GLU A 100 10.32 -12.03 0.13
N ILE A 101 9.40 -11.33 0.77
CA ILE A 101 7.96 -11.45 0.48
C ILE A 101 7.68 -11.10 -0.98
N VAL A 102 8.26 -10.01 -1.49
CA VAL A 102 8.11 -9.59 -2.89
C VAL A 102 8.76 -10.62 -3.83
N ARG A 103 9.95 -11.11 -3.51
CA ARG A 103 10.65 -12.14 -4.29
C ARG A 103 9.81 -13.40 -4.45
N ASN A 104 9.19 -13.86 -3.36
CA ASN A 104 8.35 -15.06 -3.39
C ASN A 104 7.17 -14.90 -4.36
N LEU A 105 6.50 -13.74 -4.34
CA LEU A 105 5.44 -13.44 -5.30
C LEU A 105 5.97 -13.38 -6.74
N LEU A 106 7.12 -12.75 -6.97
CA LEU A 106 7.72 -12.67 -8.29
C LEU A 106 8.08 -14.05 -8.85
N ARG A 107 8.60 -14.94 -8.00
CA ARG A 107 8.92 -16.33 -8.36
C ARG A 107 7.68 -17.17 -8.70
N GLU A 108 6.58 -16.92 -7.98
CA GLU A 108 5.30 -17.58 -8.22
C GLU A 108 4.68 -17.11 -9.54
N VAL A 109 4.54 -15.80 -9.70
CA VAL A 109 3.82 -15.19 -10.83
C VAL A 109 4.65 -15.17 -12.12
N LYS A 110 5.97 -14.99 -12.02
CA LYS A 110 6.92 -14.85 -13.15
C LYS A 110 6.41 -13.84 -14.20
N PRO A 111 6.15 -12.59 -13.83
CA PRO A 111 5.50 -11.62 -14.69
C PRO A 111 6.40 -11.22 -15.87
N HIS A 112 5.80 -10.97 -17.04
CA HIS A 112 6.51 -10.41 -18.20
C HIS A 112 6.78 -8.91 -18.05
N GLN A 113 5.91 -8.21 -17.33
CA GLN A 113 6.00 -6.78 -17.06
C GLN A 113 5.62 -6.49 -15.61
N ILE A 114 6.32 -5.54 -15.00
CA ILE A 114 6.08 -5.10 -13.64
C ILE A 114 5.87 -3.59 -13.68
N PHE A 115 4.71 -3.14 -13.21
CA PHE A 115 4.40 -1.73 -13.07
C PHE A 115 4.47 -1.36 -11.59
N VAL A 116 5.16 -0.28 -11.27
CA VAL A 116 5.30 0.24 -9.90
C VAL A 116 4.87 1.69 -9.85
N ALA A 117 4.47 2.16 -8.67
CA ALA A 117 4.16 3.56 -8.46
C ALA A 117 5.43 4.40 -8.59
N GLY A 118 5.50 5.22 -9.66
CA GLY A 118 6.68 6.06 -9.96
C GLY A 118 6.67 7.43 -9.29
N ASP A 119 5.73 7.70 -8.37
CA ASP A 119 5.66 8.97 -7.66
C ASP A 119 6.73 9.06 -6.58
N LEU A 120 7.90 9.57 -6.97
CA LEU A 120 9.03 9.82 -6.07
C LEU A 120 8.79 11.03 -5.15
N ALA A 121 7.77 11.85 -5.43
CA ALA A 121 7.37 13.01 -4.64
C ALA A 121 6.29 12.68 -3.60
N ASP A 122 5.94 11.40 -3.43
CA ASP A 122 4.98 10.93 -2.41
C ASP A 122 5.37 11.47 -1.02
N PRO A 123 4.58 12.40 -0.44
CA PRO A 123 4.91 13.03 0.84
C PRO A 123 4.97 12.04 2.01
N HIS A 124 4.31 10.89 1.86
CA HIS A 124 4.29 9.82 2.88
C HIS A 124 5.40 8.79 2.68
N GLY A 125 6.08 8.80 1.53
CA GLY A 125 7.17 7.90 1.20
C GLY A 125 6.79 6.44 1.01
N THR A 126 5.50 6.08 1.14
CA THR A 126 5.04 4.68 1.07
C THR A 126 5.21 4.09 -0.32
N HIS A 127 4.83 4.83 -1.37
CA HIS A 127 4.98 4.37 -2.75
C HIS A 127 6.44 4.15 -3.11
N ARG A 128 7.31 5.06 -2.69
CA ARG A 128 8.76 4.95 -2.90
C ARG A 128 9.33 3.71 -2.21
N VAL A 129 9.01 3.48 -0.93
CA VAL A 129 9.49 2.31 -0.19
C VAL A 129 9.00 1.00 -0.81
N CYS A 130 7.73 0.93 -1.25
CA CYS A 130 7.21 -0.22 -1.99
C CYS A 130 7.97 -0.45 -3.30
N THR A 131 8.26 0.62 -4.05
CA THR A 131 9.03 0.56 -5.30
C THR A 131 10.45 0.08 -5.06
N ASP A 132 11.12 0.59 -4.01
CA ASP A 132 12.47 0.16 -3.62
C ASP A 132 12.50 -1.34 -3.28
N ALA A 133 11.48 -1.86 -2.58
CA ALA A 133 11.37 -3.29 -2.27
C ALA A 133 11.22 -4.15 -3.55
N VAL A 134 10.43 -3.69 -4.52
CA VAL A 134 10.28 -4.39 -5.81
C VAL A 134 11.59 -4.40 -6.59
N PHE A 135 12.31 -3.28 -6.66
CA PHE A 135 13.59 -3.23 -7.37
C PHE A 135 14.66 -4.08 -6.69
N ALA A 136 14.77 -4.02 -5.36
CA ALA A 136 15.70 -4.88 -4.63
C ALA A 136 15.40 -6.38 -4.87
N ALA A 137 14.12 -6.76 -4.90
CA ALA A 137 13.70 -8.12 -5.21
C ALA A 137 14.09 -8.53 -6.64
N ILE A 138 13.90 -7.66 -7.63
CA ILE A 138 14.26 -7.90 -9.04
C ILE A 138 15.78 -8.05 -9.17
N ASP A 139 16.58 -7.21 -8.54
CA ASP A 139 18.04 -7.24 -8.63
C ASP A 139 18.58 -8.54 -8.04
N LEU A 140 18.08 -8.98 -6.88
CA LEU A 140 18.45 -10.28 -6.30
C LEU A 140 18.07 -11.47 -7.21
N GLU A 141 16.89 -11.46 -7.82
CA GLU A 141 16.47 -12.51 -8.75
C GLU A 141 17.36 -12.55 -10.02
N LYS A 142 17.83 -11.39 -10.49
CA LYS A 142 18.79 -11.31 -11.60
C LYS A 142 20.15 -11.89 -11.22
N GLU A 143 20.65 -11.55 -10.03
CA GLU A 143 21.91 -12.08 -9.52
C GLU A 143 21.87 -13.61 -9.37
N GLU A 144 20.73 -14.17 -8.98
CA GLU A 144 20.51 -15.62 -8.92
C GLU A 144 20.25 -16.27 -10.29
N GLY A 145 20.25 -15.48 -11.37
CA GLY A 145 20.13 -15.98 -12.74
C GLY A 145 18.71 -16.37 -13.15
N ALA A 146 17.70 -15.72 -12.60
CA ALA A 146 16.29 -15.95 -12.95
C ALA A 146 16.02 -15.66 -14.44
N LYS A 147 15.83 -16.71 -15.22
CA LYS A 147 15.68 -16.63 -16.70
C LYS A 147 14.41 -15.92 -17.15
N TRP A 148 13.39 -15.84 -16.29
CA TRP A 148 12.12 -15.18 -16.58
C TRP A 148 12.20 -13.65 -16.50
N LEU A 149 13.28 -13.10 -15.88
CA LEU A 149 13.54 -11.66 -15.79
C LEU A 149 14.37 -11.08 -16.95
N LYS A 150 14.51 -11.77 -18.05
CA LYS A 150 15.44 -11.38 -19.14
C LYS A 150 15.24 -9.98 -19.71
N GLU A 151 14.04 -9.40 -19.54
CA GLU A 151 13.68 -8.10 -20.11
C GLU A 151 13.34 -7.04 -19.03
N CYS A 152 13.45 -7.35 -17.74
CA CYS A 152 13.24 -6.35 -16.67
C CYS A 152 14.45 -5.44 -16.53
N HIS A 153 14.23 -4.14 -16.65
CA HIS A 153 15.24 -3.13 -16.39
C HIS A 153 15.49 -3.00 -14.87
N SER A 154 16.74 -2.74 -14.48
CA SER A 154 17.11 -2.46 -13.10
C SER A 154 16.65 -1.05 -12.68
N GLN A 155 16.69 -0.76 -11.39
CA GLN A 155 16.43 0.60 -10.87
C GLN A 155 17.37 1.62 -11.54
N SER A 156 18.66 1.27 -11.74
CA SER A 156 19.64 2.11 -12.40
C SER A 156 19.26 2.42 -13.85
N ASP A 157 18.76 1.43 -14.60
CA ASP A 157 18.31 1.61 -15.99
C ASP A 157 17.10 2.55 -16.07
N MET A 158 16.16 2.40 -15.13
CA MET A 158 14.98 3.26 -15.06
C MET A 158 15.34 4.69 -14.65
N MET A 159 16.22 4.86 -13.65
CA MET A 159 16.70 6.19 -13.25
C MET A 159 17.46 6.88 -14.38
N ALA A 160 18.30 6.17 -15.10
CA ALA A 160 18.99 6.69 -16.29
C ALA A 160 18.02 7.05 -17.43
N ALA A 161 16.90 6.32 -17.57
CA ALA A 161 15.85 6.65 -18.54
C ALA A 161 15.07 7.90 -18.14
N ILE A 162 14.72 8.03 -16.85
CA ILE A 162 14.05 9.22 -16.30
C ILE A 162 14.95 10.46 -16.47
N GLU A 163 16.20 10.37 -16.13
CA GLU A 163 17.17 11.46 -16.29
C GLU A 163 17.31 11.90 -17.75
N ARG A 164 17.38 10.95 -18.68
CA ARG A 164 17.38 11.23 -20.13
C ARG A 164 16.12 11.93 -20.60
N LEU A 165 14.96 11.55 -20.08
CA LEU A 165 13.68 12.20 -20.39
C LEU A 165 13.62 13.62 -19.82
N GLN A 166 14.03 13.81 -18.58
CA GLN A 166 14.10 15.14 -17.94
C GLN A 166 15.05 16.09 -18.67
N ASN A 167 16.19 15.60 -19.14
CA ASN A 167 17.14 16.41 -19.90
C ASN A 167 16.58 16.78 -21.27
N ARG A 168 15.89 15.88 -21.97
CA ARG A 168 15.19 16.22 -23.23
C ARG A 168 14.11 17.26 -23.07
N LEU A 169 13.33 17.20 -21.96
CA LEU A 169 12.30 18.22 -21.69
C LEU A 169 12.88 19.61 -21.39
N LYS A 170 14.12 19.68 -20.87
CA LYS A 170 14.83 20.95 -20.67
C LYS A 170 15.44 21.52 -21.94
N GLU A 171 15.68 20.68 -22.96
CA GLU A 171 16.29 21.06 -24.25
C GLU A 171 15.24 21.44 -25.30
N THR A 172 13.95 21.18 -25.09
CA THR A 172 12.87 21.67 -25.96
C THR A 172 12.56 23.11 -25.58
N PRO A 173 12.83 24.09 -26.46
CA PRO A 173 12.42 25.48 -26.24
C PRO A 173 10.90 25.54 -26.18
N ASP A 174 10.37 26.33 -25.25
CA ASP A 174 8.96 26.74 -25.28
C ASP A 174 8.72 27.51 -26.57
N ASP A 175 7.98 26.94 -27.52
CA ASP A 175 7.44 27.63 -28.69
C ASP A 175 6.18 28.42 -28.33
#